data_da8f80c7efde38ab1a2383bc6cd0ee1a
#
_entry.id   da8f80c7efde38ab1a2383bc6cd0ee1a
#
_cell.length_a   1.000
_cell.length_b   1.000
_cell.length_c   1.000
_cell.angle_alpha   90.00
_cell.angle_beta   90.00
_cell.angle_gamma   90.00
#
_symmetry.space_group_name_H-M   'P 1'
#
loop_
_entity.id
_entity.type
_entity.pdbx_description
1 polymer ?
#
loop_
_entity_poly.entity_id
_entity_poly.type
_entity_poly.pdbx_seq_one_letter_code
_entity_poly.pdbx_strand_id
1 'polypeptide(L)'
;GMTGREAAERLLRGAGIYDVRVEYVSGNLTDHYDPRNKVLRLSGATYNQSSVAAIGVAAHECGHAIQHARGYVPLKLRGALVPVANFGSAIAWPLILLGLLFNSNSSVMFLNLGVLAFSMSVLFQVVTLPVEFNASGRALRILGDTGMLYPDEVRQTRKVLTAAALTYVAGAAAAILQLLRIFLLTGAGRDD
;
A
#
# COMPACT_ATOMS: atom_id res chain seq x y z
N GLY A 1 -14.88 -17.43 -19.50
CA GLY A 1 -14.56 -16.07 -19.06
C GLY A 1 -13.06 -15.88 -18.95
N MET A 2 -12.58 -14.67 -19.09
CA MET A 2 -11.18 -14.31 -18.96
C MET A 2 -10.74 -14.40 -17.50
N THR A 3 -9.61 -15.07 -17.21
CA THR A 3 -9.06 -15.18 -15.86
C THR A 3 -8.31 -13.90 -15.44
N GLY A 4 -8.06 -13.71 -14.13
CA GLY A 4 -7.25 -12.60 -13.64
C GLY A 4 -5.83 -12.59 -14.23
N ARG A 5 -5.22 -13.75 -14.43
CA ARG A 5 -3.95 -13.89 -15.15
C ARG A 5 -4.03 -13.34 -16.57
N GLU A 6 -5.00 -13.81 -17.35
CA GLU A 6 -5.15 -13.37 -18.75
C GLU A 6 -5.46 -11.88 -18.85
N ALA A 7 -6.26 -11.36 -17.91
CA ALA A 7 -6.51 -9.93 -17.81
C ALA A 7 -5.21 -9.15 -17.54
N ALA A 8 -4.42 -9.57 -16.56
CA ALA A 8 -3.14 -8.94 -16.25
C ALA A 8 -2.19 -8.93 -17.45
N GLU A 9 -2.01 -10.07 -18.11
CA GLU A 9 -1.15 -10.18 -19.29
C GLU A 9 -1.60 -9.26 -20.45
N ARG A 10 -2.91 -9.15 -20.69
CA ARG A 10 -3.46 -8.24 -21.71
C ARG A 10 -3.26 -6.77 -21.34
N LEU A 11 -3.50 -6.43 -20.06
CA LEU A 11 -3.35 -5.06 -19.56
C LEU A 11 -1.90 -4.58 -19.61
N LEU A 12 -0.96 -5.43 -19.20
CA LEU A 12 0.48 -5.11 -19.27
C LEU A 12 0.91 -4.88 -20.72
N ARG A 13 0.54 -5.78 -21.65
CA ARG A 13 0.85 -5.63 -23.09
C ARG A 13 0.22 -4.36 -23.66
N GLY A 14 -1.04 -4.09 -23.34
CA GLY A 14 -1.74 -2.88 -23.79
C GLY A 14 -1.12 -1.59 -23.24
N ALA A 15 -0.45 -1.65 -22.11
CA ALA A 15 0.31 -0.55 -21.53
C ALA A 15 1.75 -0.43 -22.08
N GLY A 16 2.18 -1.34 -22.99
CA GLY A 16 3.53 -1.40 -23.53
C GLY A 16 4.57 -1.98 -22.55
N ILE A 17 4.12 -2.76 -21.58
CA ILE A 17 4.97 -3.39 -20.55
C ILE A 17 5.14 -4.87 -20.91
N TYR A 18 6.32 -5.25 -21.37
CA TYR A 18 6.64 -6.60 -21.84
C TYR A 18 7.61 -7.35 -20.94
N ASP A 19 8.20 -6.66 -19.97
CA ASP A 19 9.26 -7.15 -19.09
C ASP A 19 8.75 -7.50 -17.68
N VAL A 20 7.42 -7.48 -17.47
CA VAL A 20 6.77 -7.91 -16.24
C VAL A 20 6.13 -9.28 -16.45
N ARG A 21 6.51 -10.25 -15.63
CA ARG A 21 5.94 -11.60 -15.64
C ARG A 21 4.75 -11.67 -14.69
N VAL A 22 3.76 -12.50 -15.05
CA VAL A 22 2.60 -12.78 -14.19
C VAL A 22 2.76 -14.18 -13.62
N GLU A 23 2.86 -14.30 -12.30
CA GLU A 23 3.10 -15.54 -11.58
C GLU A 23 2.02 -15.82 -10.54
N TYR A 24 1.80 -17.08 -10.25
CA TYR A 24 0.96 -17.52 -9.13
C TYR A 24 1.71 -17.37 -7.80
N VAL A 25 0.99 -16.97 -6.77
CA VAL A 25 1.49 -16.99 -5.39
C VAL A 25 0.46 -17.68 -4.47
N SER A 26 0.96 -18.47 -3.52
CA SER A 26 0.11 -19.14 -2.52
C SER A 26 -0.44 -18.12 -1.49
N GLY A 27 -1.57 -18.47 -0.89
CA GLY A 27 -2.23 -17.67 0.14
C GLY A 27 -3.48 -16.96 -0.37
N ASN A 28 -4.13 -16.23 0.54
CA ASN A 28 -5.30 -15.39 0.25
C ASN A 28 -4.91 -13.93 0.41
N LEU A 29 -5.36 -13.07 -0.51
CA LEU A 29 -5.06 -11.64 -0.51
C LEU A 29 -3.55 -11.35 -0.53
N THR A 30 -2.79 -12.20 -1.20
CA THR A 30 -1.34 -12.10 -1.36
C THR A 30 -0.94 -11.48 -2.70
N ASP A 31 -1.91 -10.99 -3.43
CA ASP A 31 -1.72 -10.30 -4.71
C ASP A 31 -0.81 -9.09 -4.52
N HIS A 32 0.21 -8.96 -5.37
CA HIS A 32 1.12 -7.83 -5.31
C HIS A 32 1.98 -7.70 -6.57
N TYR A 33 2.42 -6.48 -6.85
CA TYR A 33 3.47 -6.21 -7.81
C TYR A 33 4.83 -6.03 -7.11
N ASP A 34 5.83 -6.78 -7.56
CA ASP A 34 7.22 -6.68 -7.10
C ASP A 34 8.05 -5.87 -8.12
N PRO A 35 8.36 -4.59 -7.83
CA PRO A 35 9.09 -3.75 -8.76
C PRO A 35 10.57 -4.13 -8.92
N ARG A 36 11.17 -4.81 -7.93
CA ARG A 36 12.58 -5.21 -7.98
C ARG A 36 12.80 -6.34 -8.98
N ASN A 37 11.91 -7.34 -8.93
CA ASN A 37 11.98 -8.51 -9.81
C ASN A 37 11.12 -8.38 -11.07
N LYS A 38 10.34 -7.29 -11.19
CA LYS A 38 9.37 -7.06 -12.28
C LYS A 38 8.42 -8.24 -12.44
N VAL A 39 7.80 -8.62 -11.34
CA VAL A 39 6.86 -9.74 -11.26
C VAL A 39 5.55 -9.26 -10.64
N LEU A 40 4.46 -9.61 -11.29
CA LEU A 40 3.11 -9.44 -10.80
C LEU A 40 2.63 -10.79 -10.29
N ARG A 41 2.47 -10.92 -8.96
CA ARG A 41 2.05 -12.15 -8.32
C ARG A 41 0.58 -12.07 -7.95
N LEU A 42 -0.17 -13.09 -8.39
CA LEU A 42 -1.60 -13.20 -8.14
C LEU A 42 -1.90 -14.45 -7.30
N SER A 43 -2.73 -14.29 -6.28
CA SER A 43 -3.21 -15.36 -5.42
C SER A 43 -4.16 -16.31 -6.16
N GLY A 44 -4.46 -17.47 -5.57
CA GLY A 44 -5.39 -18.44 -6.16
C GLY A 44 -6.79 -17.89 -6.39
N ALA A 45 -7.23 -16.97 -5.55
CA ALA A 45 -8.51 -16.28 -5.69
C ALA A 45 -8.56 -15.27 -6.88
N THR A 46 -7.41 -14.92 -7.44
CA THR A 46 -7.28 -13.99 -8.55
C THR A 46 -6.74 -14.65 -9.81
N TYR A 47 -5.69 -15.43 -9.69
CA TYR A 47 -4.93 -15.97 -10.84
C TYR A 47 -5.78 -16.83 -11.79
N ASN A 48 -6.52 -17.79 -11.25
CA ASN A 48 -7.31 -18.75 -12.01
C ASN A 48 -8.81 -18.42 -12.07
N GLN A 49 -9.26 -17.35 -11.42
CA GLN A 49 -10.67 -16.98 -11.35
C GLN A 49 -11.04 -15.97 -12.44
N SER A 50 -12.27 -16.12 -12.96
CA SER A 50 -12.83 -15.24 -14.00
C SER A 50 -13.90 -14.28 -13.46
N SER A 51 -13.95 -14.08 -12.14
CA SER A 51 -14.89 -13.14 -11.52
C SER A 51 -14.48 -11.69 -11.78
N VAL A 52 -15.45 -10.79 -11.77
CA VAL A 52 -15.24 -9.34 -11.86
C VAL A 52 -14.25 -8.85 -10.80
N ALA A 53 -14.33 -9.41 -9.59
CA ALA A 53 -13.40 -9.07 -8.50
C ALA A 53 -11.96 -9.50 -8.82
N ALA A 54 -11.76 -10.72 -9.33
CA ALA A 54 -10.43 -11.22 -9.70
C ALA A 54 -9.79 -10.36 -10.81
N ILE A 55 -10.56 -10.01 -11.83
CA ILE A 55 -10.11 -9.12 -12.91
C ILE A 55 -9.77 -7.73 -12.35
N GLY A 56 -10.58 -7.22 -11.42
CA GLY A 56 -10.37 -5.94 -10.77
C GLY A 56 -9.08 -5.89 -9.94
N VAL A 57 -8.80 -6.93 -9.14
CA VAL A 57 -7.56 -7.06 -8.35
C VAL A 57 -6.35 -7.18 -9.29
N ALA A 58 -6.42 -8.04 -10.30
CA ALA A 58 -5.35 -8.18 -11.29
C ALA A 58 -5.04 -6.84 -12.00
N ALA A 59 -6.07 -6.08 -12.36
CA ALA A 59 -5.92 -4.76 -12.96
C ALA A 59 -5.31 -3.73 -11.99
N HIS A 60 -5.64 -3.81 -10.69
CA HIS A 60 -5.04 -2.98 -9.66
C HIS A 60 -3.52 -3.21 -9.56
N GLU A 61 -3.09 -4.46 -9.54
CA GLU A 61 -1.67 -4.81 -9.52
C GLU A 61 -0.94 -4.37 -10.81
N CYS A 62 -1.62 -4.46 -11.96
CA CYS A 62 -1.13 -3.85 -13.20
C CYS A 62 -1.01 -2.31 -13.08
N GLY A 63 -1.90 -1.67 -12.32
CA GLY A 63 -1.80 -0.25 -11.98
C GLY A 63 -0.48 0.10 -11.32
N HIS A 64 0.00 -0.71 -10.38
CA HIS A 64 1.33 -0.55 -9.76
C HIS A 64 2.47 -0.77 -10.75
N ALA A 65 2.37 -1.77 -11.62
CA ALA A 65 3.37 -1.98 -12.67
C ALA A 65 3.46 -0.78 -13.62
N ILE A 66 2.32 -0.20 -14.00
CA ILE A 66 2.26 1.01 -14.84
C ILE A 66 2.83 2.23 -14.10
N GLN A 67 2.55 2.39 -12.80
CA GLN A 67 3.15 3.44 -11.97
C GLN A 67 4.68 3.32 -11.99
N HIS A 68 5.20 2.11 -11.80
CA HIS A 68 6.64 1.84 -11.82
C HIS A 68 7.25 2.17 -13.18
N ALA A 69 6.66 1.66 -14.27
CA ALA A 69 7.14 1.89 -15.64
C ALA A 69 7.14 3.37 -16.04
N ARG A 70 6.18 4.15 -15.50
CA ARG A 70 6.09 5.60 -15.75
C ARG A 70 6.82 6.47 -14.74
N GLY A 71 7.55 5.88 -13.81
CA GLY A 71 8.33 6.60 -12.82
C GLY A 71 7.50 7.44 -11.83
N TYR A 72 6.30 6.96 -11.45
CA TYR A 72 5.40 7.67 -10.53
C TYR A 72 6.07 7.95 -9.19
N VAL A 73 6.28 9.23 -8.89
CA VAL A 73 7.09 9.71 -7.75
C VAL A 73 6.59 9.19 -6.40
N PRO A 74 5.27 9.20 -6.07
CA PRO A 74 4.80 8.65 -4.80
C PRO A 74 5.13 7.18 -4.60
N LEU A 75 5.12 6.34 -5.66
CA LEU A 75 5.51 4.94 -5.57
C LEU A 75 7.00 4.78 -5.21
N LYS A 76 7.86 5.62 -5.81
CA LYS A 76 9.30 5.63 -5.48
C LYS A 76 9.53 6.05 -4.04
N LEU A 77 8.83 7.10 -3.60
CA LEU A 77 8.91 7.59 -2.22
C LEU A 77 8.44 6.52 -1.23
N ARG A 78 7.29 5.87 -1.50
CA ARG A 78 6.82 4.74 -0.71
C ARG A 78 7.89 3.66 -0.59
N GLY A 79 8.50 3.27 -1.71
CA GLY A 79 9.56 2.25 -1.74
C GLY A 79 10.78 2.64 -0.89
N ALA A 80 11.19 3.90 -0.93
CA ALA A 80 12.30 4.42 -0.12
C ALA A 80 11.96 4.46 1.39
N LEU A 81 10.68 4.69 1.73
CA LEU A 81 10.23 4.74 3.12
C LEU A 81 10.06 3.36 3.77
N VAL A 82 9.91 2.26 3.01
CA VAL A 82 9.72 0.91 3.57
C VAL A 82 10.76 0.55 4.62
N PRO A 83 12.09 0.60 4.36
CA PRO A 83 13.07 0.24 5.36
C PRO A 83 13.06 1.19 6.57
N VAL A 84 12.81 2.47 6.35
CA VAL A 84 12.73 3.49 7.42
C VAL A 84 11.51 3.25 8.30
N ALA A 85 10.35 2.97 7.71
CA ALA A 85 9.12 2.68 8.44
C ALA A 85 9.22 1.37 9.23
N ASN A 86 9.81 0.33 8.65
CA ASN A 86 10.02 -0.96 9.33
C ASN A 86 10.96 -0.83 10.52
N PHE A 87 12.08 -0.14 10.34
CA PHE A 87 13.01 0.13 11.43
C PHE A 87 12.35 1.02 12.50
N GLY A 88 11.69 2.12 12.09
CA GLY A 88 11.01 3.03 12.98
C GLY A 88 9.94 2.35 13.83
N SER A 89 9.09 1.50 13.24
CA SER A 89 8.06 0.76 14.00
C SER A 89 8.66 -0.26 14.95
N ALA A 90 9.78 -0.89 14.61
CA ALA A 90 10.44 -1.86 15.47
C ALA A 90 11.04 -1.21 16.73
N ILE A 91 11.64 -0.02 16.61
CA ILE A 91 12.31 0.65 17.72
C ILE A 91 11.42 1.63 18.49
N ALA A 92 10.30 2.08 17.92
CA ALA A 92 9.46 3.13 18.53
C ALA A 92 8.99 2.75 19.94
N TRP A 93 8.37 1.58 20.10
CA TRP A 93 7.86 1.15 21.40
C TRP A 93 8.95 0.86 22.44
N PRO A 94 10.05 0.16 22.13
CA PRO A 94 11.20 0.06 23.04
C PRO A 94 11.72 1.40 23.52
N LEU A 95 11.86 2.39 22.63
CA LEU A 95 12.31 3.74 23.00
C LEU A 95 11.32 4.47 23.92
N ILE A 96 10.01 4.39 23.60
CA ILE A 96 8.97 5.00 24.43
C ILE A 96 8.95 4.38 25.84
N LEU A 97 9.01 3.04 25.91
CA LEU A 97 9.06 2.34 27.21
C LEU A 97 10.29 2.71 28.02
N LEU A 98 11.47 2.77 27.42
CA LEU A 98 12.67 3.24 28.08
C LEU A 98 12.50 4.66 28.62
N GLY A 99 11.94 5.56 27.80
CA GLY A 99 11.66 6.93 28.22
C GLY A 99 10.68 7.05 29.38
N LEU A 100 9.69 6.13 29.47
CA LEU A 100 8.74 6.10 30.58
C LEU A 100 9.28 5.46 31.86
N LEU A 101 10.20 4.49 31.74
CA LEU A 101 10.78 3.75 32.88
C LEU A 101 11.94 4.50 33.56
N PHE A 102 12.72 5.22 32.77
CA PHE A 102 13.85 5.98 33.31
C PHE A 102 13.40 7.39 33.72
N ASN A 103 13.59 7.71 34.98
CA ASN A 103 13.33 9.06 35.53
C ASN A 103 14.62 9.88 35.55
N SER A 104 15.10 10.26 34.38
CA SER A 104 16.36 10.99 34.18
C SER A 104 16.25 11.98 33.01
N ASN A 105 17.23 12.88 32.88
CA ASN A 105 17.31 13.79 31.75
C ASN A 105 17.35 13.05 30.39
N SER A 106 17.78 11.78 30.34
CA SER A 106 17.75 10.94 29.13
C SER A 106 16.35 10.46 28.77
N SER A 107 15.39 10.51 29.69
CA SER A 107 14.00 10.11 29.48
C SER A 107 13.36 10.88 28.32
N VAL A 108 13.51 12.20 28.31
CA VAL A 108 12.96 13.08 27.25
C VAL A 108 13.56 12.74 25.88
N MET A 109 14.85 12.45 25.83
CA MET A 109 15.52 12.05 24.59
C MET A 109 14.94 10.74 24.04
N PHE A 110 14.76 9.72 24.88
CA PHE A 110 14.17 8.43 24.45
C PHE A 110 12.72 8.60 23.97
N LEU A 111 11.90 9.39 24.67
CA LEU A 111 10.54 9.69 24.26
C LEU A 111 10.49 10.38 22.90
N ASN A 112 11.30 11.42 22.70
CA ASN A 112 11.35 12.15 21.44
C ASN A 112 11.82 11.28 20.27
N LEU A 113 12.84 10.44 20.49
CA LEU A 113 13.30 9.48 19.48
C LEU A 113 12.23 8.44 19.14
N GLY A 114 11.50 7.94 20.14
CA GLY A 114 10.40 7.01 19.95
C GLY A 114 9.25 7.63 19.17
N VAL A 115 8.87 8.87 19.46
CA VAL A 115 7.86 9.62 18.71
C VAL A 115 8.32 9.86 17.27
N LEU A 116 9.56 10.26 17.06
CA LEU A 116 10.12 10.43 15.72
C LEU A 116 10.11 9.12 14.92
N ALA A 117 10.54 8.01 15.55
CA ALA A 117 10.54 6.69 14.92
C ALA A 117 9.12 6.24 14.51
N PHE A 118 8.13 6.46 15.39
CA PHE A 118 6.73 6.16 15.07
C PHE A 118 6.18 7.06 13.97
N SER A 119 6.58 8.34 13.95
CA SER A 119 6.17 9.29 12.89
C SER A 119 6.59 8.85 11.50
N MET A 120 7.71 8.14 11.35
CA MET A 120 8.14 7.58 10.07
C MET A 120 7.17 6.51 9.56
N SER A 121 6.63 5.68 10.45
CA SER A 121 5.58 4.71 10.09
C SER A 121 4.28 5.40 9.67
N VAL A 122 3.90 6.47 10.35
CA VAL A 122 2.71 7.28 9.98
C VAL A 122 2.91 7.92 8.60
N LEU A 123 4.09 8.48 8.34
CA LEU A 123 4.42 9.07 7.03
C LEU A 123 4.32 8.03 5.92
N PHE A 124 4.83 6.81 6.13
CA PHE A 124 4.69 5.70 5.19
C PHE A 124 3.22 5.39 4.89
N GLN A 125 2.36 5.32 5.91
CA GLN A 125 0.92 5.09 5.74
C GLN A 125 0.27 6.19 4.89
N VAL A 126 0.58 7.45 5.17
CA VAL A 126 0.03 8.60 4.44
C VAL A 126 0.49 8.62 2.98
N VAL A 127 1.79 8.36 2.72
CA VAL A 127 2.34 8.30 1.34
C VAL A 127 1.78 7.11 0.56
N THR A 128 1.38 6.03 1.25
CA THR A 128 0.75 4.87 0.61
C THR A 128 -0.61 5.22 -0.01
N LEU A 129 -1.40 6.11 0.60
CA LEU A 129 -2.74 6.46 0.12
C LEU A 129 -2.77 6.93 -1.34
N PRO A 130 -2.02 7.96 -1.77
CA PRO A 130 -2.04 8.39 -3.17
C PRO A 130 -1.56 7.30 -4.14
N VAL A 131 -0.67 6.41 -3.72
CA VAL A 131 -0.21 5.28 -4.52
C VAL A 131 -1.37 4.32 -4.79
N GLU A 132 -2.10 3.91 -3.77
CA GLU A 132 -3.22 2.97 -3.86
C GLU A 132 -4.40 3.56 -4.65
N PHE A 133 -4.79 4.79 -4.36
CA PHE A 133 -5.85 5.47 -5.10
C PHE A 133 -5.51 5.66 -6.58
N ASN A 134 -4.28 6.02 -6.90
CA ASN A 134 -3.84 6.18 -8.27
C ASN A 134 -3.78 4.83 -9.01
N ALA A 135 -3.30 3.75 -8.38
CA ALA A 135 -3.30 2.41 -8.96
C ALA A 135 -4.73 1.95 -9.30
N SER A 136 -5.66 2.09 -8.34
CA SER A 136 -7.08 1.77 -8.53
C SER A 136 -7.73 2.62 -9.65
N GLY A 137 -7.42 3.92 -9.68
CA GLY A 137 -7.92 4.82 -10.74
C GLY A 137 -7.43 4.42 -12.13
N ARG A 138 -6.17 4.00 -12.25
CA ARG A 138 -5.60 3.46 -13.51
C ARG A 138 -6.29 2.17 -13.92
N ALA A 139 -6.46 1.24 -12.97
CA ALA A 139 -7.14 -0.03 -13.20
C ALA A 139 -8.54 0.18 -13.77
N LEU A 140 -9.37 1.00 -13.11
CA LEU A 140 -10.73 1.27 -13.54
C LEU A 140 -10.82 1.93 -14.91
N ARG A 141 -9.90 2.87 -15.21
CA ARG A 141 -9.85 3.52 -16.52
C ARG A 141 -9.51 2.51 -17.61
N ILE A 142 -8.45 1.72 -17.43
CA ILE A 142 -8.01 0.77 -18.43
C ILE A 142 -9.07 -0.32 -18.67
N LEU A 143 -9.72 -0.82 -17.63
CA LEU A 143 -10.79 -1.81 -17.76
C LEU A 143 -11.99 -1.26 -18.57
N GLY A 144 -12.34 0.02 -18.36
CA GLY A 144 -13.38 0.67 -19.13
C GLY A 144 -12.98 0.96 -20.58
N ASP A 145 -11.78 1.51 -20.79
CA ASP A 145 -11.29 1.91 -22.10
C ASP A 145 -11.03 0.71 -23.03
N THR A 146 -10.62 -0.44 -22.47
CA THR A 146 -10.35 -1.67 -23.23
C THR A 146 -11.58 -2.52 -23.49
N GLY A 147 -12.70 -2.21 -22.84
CA GLY A 147 -13.92 -3.02 -22.93
C GLY A 147 -13.77 -4.43 -22.36
N MET A 148 -12.76 -4.67 -21.51
CA MET A 148 -12.56 -5.98 -20.84
C MET A 148 -13.69 -6.32 -19.87
N LEU A 149 -14.32 -5.29 -19.31
CA LEU A 149 -15.49 -5.38 -18.45
C LEU A 149 -16.61 -4.49 -19.01
N TYR A 150 -17.85 -4.94 -18.88
CA TYR A 150 -19.01 -4.13 -19.17
C TYR A 150 -19.12 -2.96 -18.18
N PRO A 151 -19.83 -1.87 -18.53
CA PRO A 151 -19.96 -0.69 -17.65
C PRO A 151 -20.46 -1.02 -16.23
N ASP A 152 -21.37 -1.99 -16.11
CA ASP A 152 -21.90 -2.46 -14.83
C ASP A 152 -20.86 -3.22 -14.00
N GLU A 153 -20.02 -4.01 -14.66
CA GLU A 153 -18.91 -4.73 -14.03
C GLU A 153 -17.81 -3.77 -13.58
N VAL A 154 -17.51 -2.72 -14.37
CA VAL A 154 -16.59 -1.65 -13.95
C VAL A 154 -17.11 -0.95 -12.70
N ARG A 155 -18.43 -0.73 -12.58
CA ARG A 155 -19.03 -0.19 -11.35
C ARG A 155 -18.87 -1.11 -10.16
N GLN A 156 -19.03 -2.42 -10.35
CA GLN A 156 -18.79 -3.42 -9.31
C GLN A 156 -17.32 -3.44 -8.90
N THR A 157 -16.39 -3.47 -9.85
CA THR A 157 -14.95 -3.38 -9.63
C THR A 157 -14.60 -2.13 -8.83
N ARG A 158 -15.19 -0.98 -9.17
CA ARG A 158 -14.99 0.27 -8.41
C ARG A 158 -15.36 0.11 -6.94
N LYS A 159 -16.47 -0.55 -6.62
CA LYS A 159 -16.87 -0.80 -5.23
C LYS A 159 -15.84 -1.65 -4.49
N VAL A 160 -15.35 -2.71 -5.13
CA VAL A 160 -14.31 -3.60 -4.55
C VAL A 160 -13.02 -2.82 -4.29
N LEU A 161 -12.50 -2.10 -5.28
CA LEU A 161 -11.27 -1.33 -5.16
C LEU A 161 -11.40 -0.15 -4.18
N THR A 162 -12.58 0.47 -4.10
CA THR A 162 -12.86 1.52 -3.10
C THR A 162 -12.86 0.92 -1.69
N ALA A 163 -13.51 -0.22 -1.49
CA ALA A 163 -13.51 -0.90 -0.19
C ALA A 163 -12.07 -1.27 0.24
N ALA A 164 -11.26 -1.79 -0.68
CA ALA A 164 -9.85 -2.07 -0.43
C ALA A 164 -9.07 -0.79 -0.07
N ALA A 165 -9.25 0.30 -0.81
CA ALA A 165 -8.61 1.58 -0.54
C ALA A 165 -8.99 2.17 0.82
N LEU A 166 -10.24 1.99 1.26
CA LEU A 166 -10.70 2.42 2.58
C LEU A 166 -9.99 1.71 3.74
N THR A 167 -9.47 0.49 3.54
CA THR A 167 -8.65 -0.19 4.55
C THR A 167 -7.34 0.55 4.78
N TYR A 168 -6.72 1.09 3.74
CA TYR A 168 -5.53 1.94 3.86
C TYR A 168 -5.85 3.27 4.53
N VAL A 169 -6.99 3.88 4.23
CA VAL A 169 -7.46 5.11 4.92
C VAL A 169 -7.66 4.84 6.40
N ALA A 170 -8.33 3.75 6.75
CA ALA A 170 -8.54 3.35 8.15
C ALA A 170 -7.20 3.10 8.86
N GLY A 171 -6.25 2.41 8.21
CA GLY A 171 -4.90 2.18 8.74
C GLY A 171 -4.14 3.49 8.99
N ALA A 172 -4.15 4.42 8.05
CA ALA A 172 -3.51 5.72 8.19
C ALA A 172 -4.17 6.55 9.32
N ALA A 173 -5.50 6.57 9.39
CA ALA A 173 -6.23 7.26 10.45
C ALA A 173 -5.90 6.67 11.84
N ALA A 174 -5.88 5.35 11.97
CA ALA A 174 -5.49 4.68 13.22
C ALA A 174 -4.05 5.02 13.62
N ALA A 175 -3.11 5.05 12.68
CA ALA A 175 -1.72 5.40 12.92
C ALA A 175 -1.57 6.86 13.38
N ILE A 176 -2.30 7.79 12.75
CA ILE A 176 -2.32 9.22 13.15
C ILE A 176 -2.90 9.37 14.56
N LEU A 177 -4.02 8.72 14.86
CA LEU A 177 -4.64 8.77 16.19
C LEU A 177 -3.71 8.18 17.27
N GLN A 178 -3.00 7.09 16.94
CA GLN A 178 -2.02 6.50 17.86
C GLN A 178 -0.83 7.45 18.09
N LEU A 179 -0.34 8.12 17.05
CA LEU A 179 0.72 9.12 17.19
C LEU A 179 0.29 10.28 18.09
N LEU A 180 -0.92 10.80 17.89
CA LEU A 180 -1.49 11.86 18.75
C LEU A 180 -1.61 11.40 20.19
N ARG A 181 -2.08 10.16 20.41
CA ARG A 181 -2.16 9.58 21.74
C ARG A 181 -0.78 9.49 22.42
N ILE A 182 0.23 9.00 21.72
CA ILE A 182 1.59 8.91 22.24
C ILE A 182 2.10 10.31 22.57
N PHE A 183 1.90 11.28 21.69
CA PHE A 183 2.31 12.67 21.90
C PHE A 183 1.67 13.28 23.16
N LEU A 184 0.38 13.08 23.38
CA LEU A 184 -0.33 13.56 24.57
C LEU A 184 0.13 12.86 25.85
N LEU A 185 0.38 11.54 25.82
CA LEU A 185 0.79 10.75 26.97
C LEU A 185 2.24 11.03 27.39
N THR A 186 3.12 11.29 26.43
CA THR A 186 4.54 11.53 26.70
C THR A 186 4.83 12.99 27.10
N GLY A 187 3.84 13.88 26.96
CA GLY A 187 4.07 15.31 27.16
C GLY A 187 5.08 15.91 26.18
N ALA A 188 5.34 15.24 25.06
CA ALA A 188 6.22 15.75 24.01
C ALA A 188 5.61 17.06 23.47
N GLY A 189 6.17 18.20 23.84
CA GLY A 189 5.64 19.52 23.56
C GLY A 189 5.22 20.35 24.79
N ARG A 190 5.41 19.84 26.01
CA ARG A 190 5.39 20.66 27.21
C ARG A 190 6.76 21.29 27.35
N ASP A 191 6.89 22.49 26.82
CA ASP A 191 7.89 23.47 27.26
C ASP A 191 7.40 24.01 28.61
N ASP A 192 7.92 23.47 29.69
CA ASP A 192 7.91 24.12 31.02
C ASP A 192 9.36 24.51 31.35
#